data_7c4b2778788f72de8e11e3110016cc1c
#
_entry.id   7c4b2778788f72de8e11e3110016cc1c
#
_cell.length_a   1.000
_cell.length_b   1.000
_cell.length_c   1.000
_cell.angle_alpha   90.00
_cell.angle_beta   90.00
_cell.angle_gamma   90.00
#
_symmetry.space_group_name_H-M   'P 1'
#
loop_
_entity.id
_entity.type
_entity.pdbx_description
1 polymer ?
#
loop_
_entity_poly.entity_id
_entity_poly.type
_entity_poly.pdbx_seq_one_letter_code
_entity_poly.pdbx_strand_id
1 'polypeptide(L)'
;METNETLGFQFHPKVTDVVSQGHYSVSLKLYQNSDFTDLITTYPYAVDIHGRLHVEFKVDSYETELQIMAENCRASPSLEDTEQTYNLIQHGCSRDSTLQTHPVSDHRLQRFSVHVFRFNDFQEVYLSCNVIICHNETSPNRCTQGCNMRRHRRDTHSSDRQLNSARLSQGPILFKSGQLQADHTVPSSVLVAVVGVMGFLSVLGLVIQKHHYRRHNYTLLGNGSHQQ
;
A
#
# COMPACT_ATOMS: atom_id res chain seq x y z
N MET A 1 -22.55 20.05 -19.55
CA MET A 1 -22.47 18.61 -19.24
C MET A 1 -21.07 18.16 -19.61
N GLU A 2 -20.16 18.22 -18.67
CA GLU A 2 -18.79 17.71 -18.83
C GLU A 2 -18.78 16.28 -18.32
N THR A 3 -18.62 15.34 -19.25
CA THR A 3 -18.39 13.92 -18.91
C THR A 3 -16.95 13.76 -18.48
N ASN A 4 -16.75 13.57 -17.18
CA ASN A 4 -15.47 13.27 -16.58
C ASN A 4 -15.16 11.79 -16.87
N GLU A 5 -14.52 11.49 -18.00
CA GLU A 5 -13.99 10.17 -18.30
C GLU A 5 -12.70 9.98 -17.47
N THR A 6 -12.84 9.33 -16.34
CA THR A 6 -11.70 8.77 -15.61
C THR A 6 -11.12 7.62 -16.44
N LEU A 7 -10.03 7.89 -17.14
CA LEU A 7 -9.19 6.85 -17.75
C LEU A 7 -8.60 5.97 -16.64
N GLY A 8 -9.29 4.88 -16.37
CA GLY A 8 -8.78 3.83 -15.51
C GLY A 8 -7.67 3.06 -16.22
N PHE A 9 -6.41 3.35 -15.89
CA PHE A 9 -5.30 2.49 -16.30
C PHE A 9 -5.40 1.17 -15.55
N GLN A 10 -5.89 0.13 -16.23
CA GLN A 10 -5.79 -1.23 -15.72
C GLN A 10 -4.36 -1.73 -15.95
N PHE A 11 -3.54 -1.70 -14.91
CA PHE A 11 -2.26 -2.37 -14.92
C PHE A 11 -2.48 -3.88 -14.74
N HIS A 12 -2.35 -4.62 -15.83
CA HIS A 12 -2.26 -6.08 -15.75
C HIS A 12 -0.85 -6.48 -15.31
N PRO A 13 -0.70 -7.52 -14.45
CA PRO A 13 0.60 -8.05 -14.10
C PRO A 13 1.35 -8.41 -15.39
N LYS A 14 2.55 -7.89 -15.56
CA LYS A 14 3.36 -8.18 -16.73
C LYS A 14 3.89 -9.60 -16.61
N VAL A 15 3.24 -10.54 -17.27
CA VAL A 15 3.80 -11.88 -17.51
C VAL A 15 4.80 -11.76 -18.65
N THR A 16 6.02 -12.17 -18.43
CA THR A 16 7.05 -12.19 -19.47
C THR A 16 7.28 -13.62 -19.88
N ASP A 17 6.95 -13.94 -21.13
CA ASP A 17 7.27 -15.24 -21.74
C ASP A 17 8.71 -15.19 -22.21
N VAL A 18 9.52 -16.08 -21.67
CA VAL A 18 10.91 -16.21 -22.07
C VAL A 18 11.05 -17.50 -22.86
N VAL A 19 11.47 -17.37 -24.13
CA VAL A 19 11.74 -18.53 -25.00
C VAL A 19 13.20 -18.92 -24.84
N SER A 20 13.46 -20.05 -24.21
CA SER A 20 14.75 -20.75 -24.19
C SER A 20 14.54 -22.16 -24.73
N GLN A 21 15.44 -23.12 -24.57
CA GLN A 21 15.25 -24.50 -25.10
C GLN A 21 14.00 -25.26 -24.58
N GLY A 22 13.06 -24.58 -23.95
CA GLY A 22 11.76 -25.02 -23.47
C GLY A 22 10.82 -23.82 -23.34
N HIS A 23 9.51 -24.09 -23.29
CA HIS A 23 8.52 -23.02 -23.08
C HIS A 23 8.20 -22.92 -21.59
N TYR A 24 8.58 -21.81 -20.97
CA TYR A 24 8.15 -21.47 -19.62
C TYR A 24 7.76 -19.99 -19.54
N SER A 25 6.87 -19.68 -18.61
CA SER A 25 6.51 -18.31 -18.27
C SER A 25 6.95 -17.99 -16.85
N VAL A 26 7.31 -16.73 -16.61
CA VAL A 26 7.74 -16.24 -15.30
C VAL A 26 6.78 -15.16 -14.84
N SER A 27 6.28 -15.25 -13.63
CA SER A 27 5.33 -14.30 -13.07
C SER A 27 5.78 -13.77 -11.71
N LEU A 28 5.42 -12.50 -11.46
CA LEU A 28 5.49 -11.83 -10.16
C LEU A 28 4.06 -11.56 -9.70
N LYS A 29 3.69 -12.09 -8.56
CA LYS A 29 2.37 -11.91 -7.97
C LYS A 29 2.47 -11.29 -6.60
N LEU A 30 1.50 -10.44 -6.26
CA LEU A 30 1.37 -9.83 -4.95
C LEU A 30 0.12 -10.38 -4.25
N TYR A 31 0.24 -10.61 -2.95
CA TYR A 31 -0.84 -11.14 -2.13
C TYR A 31 -1.08 -10.25 -0.91
N GLN A 32 -2.34 -10.21 -0.45
CA GLN A 32 -2.73 -9.42 0.72
C GLN A 32 -2.38 -10.11 2.03
N ASN A 33 -2.33 -11.45 2.03
CA ASN A 33 -2.15 -12.27 3.23
C ASN A 33 -0.87 -13.12 3.20
N SER A 34 -0.42 -13.50 4.39
CA SER A 34 0.78 -14.33 4.59
C SER A 34 0.67 -15.75 4.05
N ASP A 35 -0.54 -16.23 3.80
CA ASP A 35 -0.80 -17.59 3.32
C ASP A 35 -0.71 -17.67 1.79
N PHE A 36 -0.54 -16.52 1.12
CA PHE A 36 -0.46 -16.41 -0.34
C PHE A 36 -1.69 -16.99 -1.07
N THR A 37 -2.88 -16.72 -0.50
CA THR A 37 -4.16 -17.18 -1.06
C THR A 37 -4.98 -16.05 -1.66
N ASP A 38 -4.83 -14.81 -1.15
CA ASP A 38 -5.59 -13.64 -1.57
C ASP A 38 -4.76 -12.79 -2.55
N LEU A 39 -4.88 -13.11 -3.84
CA LEU A 39 -4.14 -12.47 -4.93
C LEU A 39 -4.62 -11.04 -5.17
N ILE A 40 -3.70 -10.08 -5.24
CA ILE A 40 -3.99 -8.71 -5.65
C ILE A 40 -4.14 -8.67 -7.18
N THR A 41 -5.35 -8.42 -7.64
CA THR A 41 -5.70 -8.37 -9.07
C THR A 41 -6.02 -6.97 -9.57
N THR A 42 -6.26 -6.04 -8.65
CA THR A 42 -6.70 -4.67 -8.98
C THR A 42 -5.62 -3.67 -8.60
N TYR A 43 -5.29 -2.78 -9.52
CA TYR A 43 -4.33 -1.69 -9.33
C TYR A 43 -4.97 -0.35 -9.69
N PRO A 44 -4.60 0.77 -9.02
CA PRO A 44 -3.67 0.84 -7.89
C PRO A 44 -4.11 0.03 -6.67
N TYR A 45 -3.19 -0.70 -6.04
CA TYR A 45 -3.46 -1.43 -4.80
C TYR A 45 -3.19 -0.55 -3.59
N ALA A 46 -4.21 -0.30 -2.78
CA ALA A 46 -4.09 0.52 -1.57
C ALA A 46 -3.76 -0.33 -0.35
N VAL A 47 -2.63 -0.04 0.30
CA VAL A 47 -2.12 -0.76 1.46
C VAL A 47 -1.98 0.17 2.67
N ASP A 48 -2.16 -0.37 3.88
CA ASP A 48 -1.93 0.38 5.11
C ASP A 48 -0.43 0.56 5.37
N ILE A 49 -0.02 1.73 5.91
CA ILE A 49 1.39 2.07 6.13
C ILE A 49 2.14 1.10 7.05
N HIS A 50 1.43 0.34 7.87
CA HIS A 50 2.01 -0.71 8.73
C HIS A 50 1.80 -2.12 8.17
N GLY A 51 1.24 -2.21 6.97
CA GLY A 51 0.98 -3.48 6.29
C GLY A 51 2.25 -4.17 5.81
N ARG A 52 2.09 -5.39 5.38
CA ARG A 52 3.13 -6.17 4.69
C ARG A 52 2.68 -6.49 3.29
N LEU A 53 3.61 -6.43 2.38
CA LEU A 53 3.44 -6.90 1.01
C LEU A 53 3.98 -8.33 0.92
N HIS A 54 3.19 -9.24 0.39
CA HIS A 54 3.57 -10.63 0.19
C HIS A 54 3.81 -10.87 -1.29
N VAL A 55 5.01 -11.29 -1.63
CA VAL A 55 5.53 -11.37 -3.00
C VAL A 55 5.84 -12.82 -3.35
N GLU A 56 5.34 -13.27 -4.49
CA GLU A 56 5.61 -14.59 -5.05
C GLU A 56 6.20 -14.46 -6.46
N PHE A 57 7.28 -15.16 -6.69
CA PHE A 57 7.79 -15.46 -8.02
C PHE A 57 7.46 -16.90 -8.37
N LYS A 58 7.02 -17.11 -9.60
CA LYS A 58 6.70 -18.44 -10.10
C LYS A 58 7.23 -18.64 -11.52
N VAL A 59 7.86 -19.79 -11.75
CA VAL A 59 8.10 -20.31 -13.09
C VAL A 59 7.01 -21.33 -13.39
N ASP A 60 6.25 -21.08 -14.45
CA ASP A 60 5.28 -22.02 -15.01
C ASP A 60 5.93 -22.76 -16.17
N SER A 61 6.18 -24.06 -15.98
CA SER A 61 6.82 -24.95 -16.95
C SER A 61 6.42 -26.38 -16.73
N TYR A 62 6.48 -27.15 -17.79
CA TYR A 62 6.39 -28.63 -17.70
C TYR A 62 7.67 -29.25 -17.11
N GLU A 63 8.79 -28.53 -17.14
CA GLU A 63 10.06 -28.99 -16.58
C GLU A 63 10.04 -28.78 -15.05
N THR A 64 10.16 -29.88 -14.32
CA THR A 64 10.15 -29.88 -12.85
C THR A 64 11.48 -29.47 -12.24
N GLU A 65 12.57 -29.53 -13.00
CA GLU A 65 13.93 -29.30 -12.56
C GLU A 65 14.34 -27.80 -12.60
N LEU A 66 13.38 -26.92 -12.90
CA LEU A 66 13.65 -25.49 -12.90
C LEU A 66 13.59 -24.92 -11.49
N GLN A 67 14.47 -23.99 -11.21
CA GLN A 67 14.55 -23.22 -9.97
C GLN A 67 14.53 -21.74 -10.29
N ILE A 68 13.78 -20.95 -9.49
CA ILE A 68 13.75 -19.48 -9.59
C ILE A 68 14.42 -18.83 -8.39
N MET A 69 15.16 -17.75 -8.65
CA MET A 69 15.73 -16.92 -7.60
C MET A 69 15.64 -15.42 -7.94
N ALA A 70 15.17 -14.63 -6.97
CA ALA A 70 15.25 -13.17 -7.06
C ALA A 70 16.70 -12.72 -6.87
N GLU A 71 17.32 -12.24 -7.93
CA GLU A 71 18.69 -11.73 -7.91
C GLU A 71 18.74 -10.30 -7.35
N ASN A 72 17.89 -9.43 -7.88
CA ASN A 72 17.77 -8.06 -7.42
C ASN A 72 16.30 -7.65 -7.39
N CYS A 73 15.85 -7.05 -6.30
CA CYS A 73 14.54 -6.43 -6.18
C CYS A 73 14.69 -5.01 -5.65
N ARG A 74 14.05 -4.06 -6.30
CA ARG A 74 14.02 -2.67 -5.88
C ARG A 74 12.59 -2.13 -5.88
N ALA A 75 12.34 -1.22 -4.98
CA ALA A 75 11.17 -0.36 -5.02
C ALA A 75 11.56 1.00 -5.62
N SER A 76 10.65 1.62 -6.35
CA SER A 76 10.83 2.94 -6.97
C SER A 76 9.49 3.69 -7.05
N PRO A 77 9.50 5.03 -7.10
CA PRO A 77 8.27 5.81 -7.23
C PRO A 77 7.68 5.77 -8.65
N SER A 78 8.43 5.25 -9.63
CA SER A 78 7.96 5.06 -11.01
C SER A 78 8.56 3.80 -11.63
N LEU A 79 8.01 3.35 -12.77
CA LEU A 79 8.58 2.22 -13.54
C LEU A 79 9.80 2.63 -14.36
N GLU A 80 9.97 3.92 -14.61
CA GLU A 80 11.14 4.46 -15.29
C GLU A 80 12.35 4.43 -14.37
N ASP A 81 13.56 4.46 -14.96
CA ASP A 81 14.78 4.53 -14.17
C ASP A 81 14.85 5.90 -13.49
N THR A 82 14.62 5.91 -12.18
CA THR A 82 14.69 7.08 -11.32
C THR A 82 15.90 6.98 -10.40
N GLU A 83 16.43 8.13 -9.98
CA GLU A 83 17.50 8.18 -8.98
C GLU A 83 17.03 7.67 -7.60
N GLN A 84 15.73 7.80 -7.32
CA GLN A 84 15.15 7.37 -6.06
C GLN A 84 14.73 5.90 -6.13
N THR A 85 15.61 5.03 -5.69
CA THR A 85 15.33 3.60 -5.59
C THR A 85 15.72 3.06 -4.22
N TYR A 86 14.97 2.07 -3.74
CA TYR A 86 15.27 1.36 -2.50
C TYR A 86 15.45 -0.13 -2.78
N ASN A 87 16.64 -0.64 -2.46
CA ASN A 87 16.96 -2.05 -2.71
C ASN A 87 16.39 -2.93 -1.59
N LEU A 88 15.52 -3.86 -1.96
CA LEU A 88 14.98 -4.91 -1.08
C LEU A 88 15.88 -6.14 -1.08
N ILE A 89 16.30 -6.56 -2.28
CA ILE A 89 17.21 -7.68 -2.51
C ILE A 89 18.30 -7.20 -3.47
N GLN A 90 19.54 -7.57 -3.19
CA GLN A 90 20.68 -7.30 -4.06
C GLN A 90 21.63 -8.50 -4.06
N HIS A 91 21.92 -9.04 -5.23
CA HIS A 91 22.72 -10.27 -5.40
C HIS A 91 22.19 -11.46 -4.58
N GLY A 92 20.85 -11.62 -4.55
CA GLY A 92 20.18 -12.64 -3.75
C GLY A 92 20.19 -12.37 -2.24
N CYS A 93 20.80 -11.29 -1.78
CA CYS A 93 20.89 -10.93 -0.36
C CYS A 93 19.80 -9.93 0.03
N SER A 94 19.12 -10.17 1.15
CA SER A 94 18.21 -9.19 1.73
C SER A 94 18.96 -7.90 2.10
N ARG A 95 18.43 -6.76 1.71
CA ARG A 95 18.89 -5.42 2.06
C ARG A 95 17.95 -4.70 3.01
N ASP A 96 16.71 -5.14 3.04
CA ASP A 96 15.71 -4.64 3.96
C ASP A 96 15.61 -5.54 5.18
N SER A 97 15.69 -4.96 6.38
CA SER A 97 15.65 -5.69 7.65
C SER A 97 14.29 -6.30 7.96
N THR A 98 13.23 -5.82 7.30
CA THR A 98 11.85 -6.32 7.48
C THR A 98 11.50 -7.46 6.52
N LEU A 99 12.39 -7.74 5.55
CA LEU A 99 12.19 -8.78 4.58
C LEU A 99 12.28 -10.17 5.24
N GLN A 100 11.24 -10.97 5.05
CA GLN A 100 11.12 -12.34 5.55
C GLN A 100 10.90 -13.28 4.38
N THR A 101 11.74 -14.28 4.25
CA THR A 101 11.57 -15.35 3.26
C THR A 101 10.64 -16.44 3.80
N HIS A 102 9.77 -16.94 2.92
CA HIS A 102 8.85 -18.03 3.24
C HIS A 102 9.31 -19.29 2.50
N PRO A 103 9.78 -20.32 3.19
CA PRO A 103 10.25 -21.56 2.54
C PRO A 103 9.09 -22.26 1.84
N VAL A 104 9.36 -22.73 0.64
CA VAL A 104 8.44 -23.52 -0.17
C VAL A 104 9.17 -24.77 -0.67
N SER A 105 8.45 -25.88 -0.82
CA SER A 105 9.02 -27.14 -1.30
C SER A 105 9.24 -27.18 -2.81
N ASP A 106 8.47 -26.40 -3.56
CA ASP A 106 8.62 -26.29 -5.03
C ASP A 106 9.67 -25.23 -5.37
N HIS A 107 10.80 -25.65 -5.94
CA HIS A 107 11.90 -24.76 -6.35
C HIS A 107 11.51 -23.77 -7.44
N ARG A 108 10.40 -24.00 -8.15
CA ARG A 108 9.84 -23.08 -9.15
C ARG A 108 9.10 -21.90 -8.52
N LEU A 109 8.99 -21.90 -7.18
CA LEU A 109 8.38 -20.82 -6.40
C LEU A 109 9.41 -20.19 -5.46
N GLN A 110 9.38 -18.87 -5.34
CA GLN A 110 10.07 -18.15 -4.28
C GLN A 110 9.12 -17.13 -3.68
N ARG A 111 9.05 -17.08 -2.35
CA ARG A 111 8.17 -16.20 -1.60
C ARG A 111 8.91 -15.39 -0.58
N PHE A 112 8.56 -14.13 -0.47
CA PHE A 112 8.99 -13.28 0.64
C PHE A 112 7.90 -12.27 1.00
N SER A 113 8.01 -11.69 2.18
CA SER A 113 7.20 -10.55 2.58
C SER A 113 8.10 -9.44 3.12
N VAL A 114 7.63 -8.19 2.96
CA VAL A 114 8.35 -7.00 3.39
C VAL A 114 7.37 -5.98 3.95
N HIS A 115 7.76 -5.19 4.94
CA HIS A 115 6.94 -4.06 5.39
C HIS A 115 6.84 -3.03 4.27
N VAL A 116 5.65 -2.47 4.14
CA VAL A 116 5.39 -1.44 3.16
C VAL A 116 6.03 -0.13 3.63
N PHE A 117 6.64 0.58 2.71
CA PHE A 117 7.20 1.92 2.94
C PHE A 117 6.87 2.81 1.75
N ARG A 118 6.90 4.12 1.96
CA ARG A 118 6.70 5.11 0.91
C ARG A 118 7.92 6.00 0.75
N PHE A 119 8.10 6.55 -0.42
CA PHE A 119 9.01 7.66 -0.66
C PHE A 119 8.35 8.97 -0.21
N ASN A 120 9.11 9.88 0.41
CA ASN A 120 8.55 11.07 1.07
C ASN A 120 7.67 11.93 0.17
N ASP A 121 8.05 12.08 -1.09
CA ASP A 121 7.39 12.98 -2.04
C ASP A 121 6.45 12.24 -3.02
N PHE A 122 6.29 10.92 -2.85
CA PHE A 122 5.52 10.10 -3.79
C PHE A 122 4.49 9.24 -3.06
N GLN A 123 3.32 9.13 -3.68
CA GLN A 123 2.22 8.30 -3.15
C GLN A 123 2.24 6.89 -3.72
N GLU A 124 2.93 6.71 -4.83
CA GLU A 124 2.99 5.44 -5.57
C GLU A 124 4.34 4.77 -5.38
N VAL A 125 4.31 3.45 -5.29
CA VAL A 125 5.49 2.59 -5.25
C VAL A 125 5.31 1.46 -6.24
N TYR A 126 6.35 1.21 -7.02
CA TYR A 126 6.45 0.09 -7.93
C TYR A 126 7.55 -0.85 -7.45
N LEU A 127 7.27 -2.15 -7.51
CA LEU A 127 8.24 -3.19 -7.26
C LEU A 127 8.81 -3.68 -8.59
N SER A 128 10.13 -3.63 -8.77
CA SER A 128 10.82 -4.15 -9.95
C SER A 128 11.88 -5.14 -9.52
N CYS A 129 11.81 -6.37 -10.06
CA CYS A 129 12.71 -7.45 -9.72
C CYS A 129 13.34 -8.08 -10.96
N ASN A 130 14.64 -8.34 -10.88
CA ASN A 130 15.34 -9.24 -11.80
C ASN A 130 15.42 -10.61 -11.15
N VAL A 131 14.83 -11.60 -11.80
CA VAL A 131 14.88 -13.00 -11.40
C VAL A 131 15.76 -13.79 -12.35
N ILE A 132 16.39 -14.83 -11.84
CA ILE A 132 17.15 -15.78 -12.63
C ILE A 132 16.51 -17.16 -12.53
N ILE A 133 16.62 -17.91 -13.60
CA ILE A 133 16.11 -19.28 -13.71
C ILE A 133 17.30 -20.21 -13.94
N CYS A 134 17.40 -21.26 -13.14
CA CYS A 134 18.47 -22.24 -13.19
C CYS A 134 17.90 -23.64 -13.33
N HIS A 135 18.71 -24.58 -13.83
CA HIS A 135 18.43 -26.02 -13.68
C HIS A 135 18.94 -26.52 -12.32
N ASN A 136 18.10 -27.24 -11.61
CA ASN A 136 18.43 -27.80 -10.30
C ASN A 136 19.50 -28.89 -10.36
N GLU A 137 19.59 -29.62 -11.49
CA GLU A 137 20.56 -30.70 -11.72
C GLU A 137 22.01 -30.22 -11.81
N THR A 138 22.25 -28.94 -12.15
CA THR A 138 23.59 -28.40 -12.32
C THR A 138 24.04 -27.66 -11.08
N SER A 139 24.66 -28.37 -10.15
CA SER A 139 25.24 -27.76 -8.95
C SER A 139 26.77 -27.71 -9.04
N PRO A 140 27.44 -26.63 -8.62
CA PRO A 140 26.87 -25.39 -8.08
C PRO A 140 26.40 -24.43 -9.20
N ASN A 141 25.19 -23.89 -9.09
CA ASN A 141 24.67 -22.84 -9.98
C ASN A 141 24.35 -21.57 -9.20
N ARG A 142 23.97 -20.48 -9.89
CA ARG A 142 23.70 -19.20 -9.24
C ARG A 142 22.53 -19.27 -8.25
N CYS A 143 21.50 -20.08 -8.52
CA CYS A 143 20.34 -20.24 -7.64
C CYS A 143 20.73 -20.98 -6.34
N THR A 144 21.60 -21.98 -6.41
CA THR A 144 22.07 -22.72 -5.23
C THR A 144 23.08 -21.95 -4.40
N GLN A 145 23.81 -20.99 -5.00
CA GLN A 145 24.72 -20.09 -4.27
C GLN A 145 23.97 -19.11 -3.35
N GLY A 146 22.72 -18.80 -3.68
CA GLY A 146 21.88 -17.90 -2.91
C GLY A 146 22.47 -16.49 -2.76
N CYS A 147 22.50 -15.98 -1.52
CA CYS A 147 23.10 -14.67 -1.21
C CYS A 147 24.59 -14.67 -1.49
N ASN A 148 25.06 -13.84 -2.43
CA ASN A 148 26.47 -13.72 -2.76
C ASN A 148 26.90 -12.24 -2.78
N MET A 149 27.52 -11.78 -1.70
CA MET A 149 28.02 -10.41 -1.56
C MET A 149 29.41 -10.19 -2.20
N ARG A 150 30.07 -11.24 -2.66
CA ARG A 150 31.39 -11.09 -3.27
C ARG A 150 31.25 -10.32 -4.57
N ARG A 151 31.98 -9.20 -4.72
CA ARG A 151 32.20 -8.56 -6.01
C ARG A 151 32.76 -9.61 -6.96
N HIS A 152 31.99 -9.99 -7.96
CA HIS A 152 32.53 -10.76 -9.07
C HIS A 152 33.71 -9.96 -9.65
N ARG A 153 34.95 -10.40 -9.37
CA ARG A 153 36.01 -10.23 -10.36
C ARG A 153 35.48 -10.89 -11.62
N ARG A 154 35.63 -10.21 -12.75
CA ARG A 154 35.29 -10.75 -14.07
C ARG A 154 36.12 -12.02 -14.30
N ASP A 155 35.65 -13.12 -13.77
CA ASP A 155 36.19 -14.43 -14.13
C ASP A 155 35.46 -14.85 -15.40
N THR A 156 36.19 -14.74 -16.51
CA THR A 156 35.75 -14.99 -17.90
C THR A 156 35.48 -16.46 -18.20
N HIS A 157 35.38 -17.34 -17.20
CA HIS A 157 35.20 -18.79 -17.43
C HIS A 157 34.45 -19.51 -16.30
N SER A 158 33.28 -19.01 -15.87
CA SER A 158 32.31 -19.93 -15.29
C SER A 158 31.21 -20.10 -16.34
N SER A 159 31.17 -21.28 -16.94
CA SER A 159 30.04 -21.76 -17.72
C SER A 159 28.88 -21.99 -16.77
N ASP A 160 28.46 -20.91 -16.10
CA ASP A 160 27.28 -20.89 -15.25
C ASP A 160 26.09 -20.99 -16.21
N ARG A 161 25.49 -22.15 -16.30
CA ARG A 161 24.26 -22.37 -17.07
C ARG A 161 23.09 -21.68 -16.38
N GLN A 162 23.22 -20.36 -16.24
CA GLN A 162 22.10 -19.49 -15.99
C GLN A 162 21.23 -19.56 -17.23
N LEU A 163 20.08 -20.23 -17.12
CA LEU A 163 19.24 -20.48 -18.26
C LEU A 163 18.76 -19.17 -18.87
N ASN A 164 18.22 -18.30 -18.04
CA ASN A 164 17.72 -16.98 -18.42
C ASN A 164 17.53 -16.07 -17.22
N SER A 165 17.41 -14.77 -17.50
CA SER A 165 16.98 -13.77 -16.55
C SER A 165 15.73 -13.06 -17.06
N ALA A 166 14.78 -12.78 -16.18
CA ALA A 166 13.58 -12.00 -16.48
C ALA A 166 13.48 -10.78 -15.57
N ARG A 167 13.05 -9.64 -16.15
CA ARG A 167 12.69 -8.45 -15.37
C ARG A 167 11.18 -8.39 -15.24
N LEU A 168 10.70 -8.39 -14.01
CA LEU A 168 9.29 -8.35 -13.64
C LEU A 168 9.01 -7.08 -12.85
N SER A 169 7.87 -6.48 -13.09
CA SER A 169 7.46 -5.26 -12.37
C SER A 169 5.99 -5.34 -12.00
N GLN A 170 5.66 -4.79 -10.83
CA GLN A 170 4.30 -4.79 -10.29
C GLN A 170 4.01 -3.45 -9.60
N GLY A 171 2.78 -2.96 -9.73
CA GLY A 171 2.30 -1.71 -9.12
C GLY A 171 1.29 -1.00 -10.03
N PRO A 172 0.85 0.23 -9.70
CA PRO A 172 1.28 0.98 -8.52
C PRO A 172 0.66 0.49 -7.21
N ILE A 173 1.45 0.58 -6.14
CA ILE A 173 1.02 0.34 -4.76
C ILE A 173 0.85 1.71 -4.12
N LEU A 174 -0.35 2.02 -3.62
CA LEU A 174 -0.68 3.27 -2.96
C LEU A 174 -0.72 3.06 -1.45
N PHE A 175 -0.30 4.10 -0.72
CA PHE A 175 -0.51 4.11 0.72
C PHE A 175 -1.88 4.69 1.02
N LYS A 176 -2.69 3.97 1.78
CA LYS A 176 -3.83 4.58 2.44
C LYS A 176 -3.26 5.67 3.35
N SER A 177 -3.39 6.94 2.95
CA SER A 177 -3.19 8.01 3.90
C SER A 177 -4.19 7.74 5.00
N GLY A 178 -3.71 7.56 6.24
CA GLY A 178 -4.59 7.55 7.41
C GLY A 178 -5.29 8.91 7.44
N GLN A 179 -6.36 9.06 6.69
CA GLN A 179 -7.40 9.93 7.13
C GLN A 179 -7.79 9.33 8.48
N LEU A 180 -7.34 10.00 9.54
CA LEU A 180 -8.16 10.10 10.72
C LEU A 180 -9.51 10.57 10.17
N GLN A 181 -10.33 9.64 9.78
CA GLN A 181 -11.74 9.82 9.65
C GLN A 181 -12.16 10.10 11.08
N ALA A 182 -11.99 11.38 11.47
CA ALA A 182 -12.76 11.94 12.54
C ALA A 182 -14.19 11.80 12.03
N ASP A 183 -14.75 10.65 12.33
CA ASP A 183 -16.17 10.39 12.21
C ASP A 183 -16.84 11.24 13.29
N HIS A 184 -16.78 12.57 13.10
CA HIS A 184 -17.61 13.54 13.79
C HIS A 184 -19.01 13.48 13.17
N THR A 185 -19.58 12.31 13.07
CA THR A 185 -21.01 12.16 13.08
C THR A 185 -21.44 12.52 14.50
N VAL A 186 -21.52 13.85 14.76
CA VAL A 186 -22.24 14.34 15.93
C VAL A 186 -23.63 13.75 15.76
N PRO A 187 -24.05 12.81 16.62
CA PRO A 187 -25.34 12.18 16.45
C PRO A 187 -26.36 13.30 16.38
N SER A 188 -27.26 13.25 15.40
CA SER A 188 -28.25 14.30 15.15
C SER A 188 -29.05 14.64 16.40
N SER A 189 -29.16 13.73 17.35
CA SER A 189 -29.72 13.93 18.68
C SER A 189 -29.00 15.00 19.53
N VAL A 190 -27.65 15.11 19.41
CA VAL A 190 -26.87 16.12 20.14
C VAL A 190 -27.09 17.50 19.52
N LEU A 191 -27.13 17.60 18.18
CA LEU A 191 -27.46 18.87 17.51
C LEU A 191 -28.86 19.37 17.88
N VAL A 192 -29.86 18.49 17.88
CA VAL A 192 -31.24 18.84 18.29
C VAL A 192 -31.29 19.28 19.75
N ALA A 193 -30.55 18.63 20.64
CA ALA A 193 -30.48 19.01 22.05
C ALA A 193 -29.85 20.40 22.24
N VAL A 194 -28.75 20.71 21.54
CA VAL A 194 -28.08 22.02 21.65
C VAL A 194 -28.98 23.13 21.12
N VAL A 195 -29.62 22.96 19.97
CA VAL A 195 -30.54 23.95 19.40
C VAL A 195 -31.74 24.15 20.30
N GLY A 196 -32.29 23.08 20.87
CA GLY A 196 -33.41 23.11 21.83
C GLY A 196 -33.10 23.91 23.10
N VAL A 197 -31.92 23.67 23.68
CA VAL A 197 -31.47 24.39 24.89
C VAL A 197 -31.26 25.88 24.61
N MET A 198 -30.62 26.23 23.49
CA MET A 198 -30.41 27.64 23.12
C MET A 198 -31.73 28.36 22.84
N GLY A 199 -32.68 27.70 22.18
CA GLY A 199 -34.04 28.22 21.95
C GLY A 199 -34.80 28.45 23.25
N PHE A 200 -34.74 27.51 24.20
CA PHE A 200 -35.40 27.62 25.49
C PHE A 200 -34.84 28.77 26.34
N LEU A 201 -33.51 28.93 26.36
CA LEU A 201 -32.87 30.05 27.09
C LEU A 201 -33.24 31.41 26.50
N SER A 202 -33.39 31.49 25.18
CA SER A 202 -33.82 32.73 24.51
C SER A 202 -35.23 33.12 24.87
N VAL A 203 -36.18 32.16 24.90
CA VAL A 203 -37.57 32.40 25.29
C VAL A 203 -37.66 32.78 26.76
N LEU A 204 -36.91 32.10 27.63
CA LEU A 204 -36.86 32.40 29.06
C LEU A 204 -36.36 33.82 29.31
N GLY A 205 -35.30 34.27 28.60
CA GLY A 205 -34.77 35.63 28.65
C GLY A 205 -35.83 36.69 28.28
N LEU A 206 -36.58 36.44 27.19
CA LEU A 206 -37.66 37.35 26.77
C LEU A 206 -38.82 37.43 27.79
N VAL A 207 -39.19 36.32 28.41
CA VAL A 207 -40.24 36.30 29.44
C VAL A 207 -39.80 37.05 30.70
N ILE A 208 -38.54 36.87 31.14
CA ILE A 208 -37.98 37.58 32.30
C ILE A 208 -37.91 39.10 32.00
N GLN A 209 -37.47 39.49 30.81
CA GLN A 209 -37.39 40.89 30.40
C GLN A 209 -38.77 41.57 30.34
N LYS A 210 -39.79 40.86 29.82
CA LYS A 210 -41.16 41.31 29.78
C LYS A 210 -41.77 41.45 31.19
N HIS A 211 -41.44 40.52 32.09
CA HIS A 211 -41.88 40.56 33.47
C HIS A 211 -41.26 41.72 34.25
N HIS A 212 -39.96 41.97 34.03
CA HIS A 212 -39.22 43.09 34.61
C HIS A 212 -39.74 44.46 34.10
N TYR A 213 -40.03 44.54 32.78
CA TYR A 213 -40.63 45.75 32.19
C TYR A 213 -42.02 46.02 32.73
N ARG A 214 -42.86 45.02 32.96
CA ARG A 214 -44.19 45.20 33.60
C ARG A 214 -44.04 45.70 35.03
N ARG A 215 -43.15 45.15 35.85
CA ARG A 215 -42.94 45.61 37.22
C ARG A 215 -42.48 47.06 37.27
N HIS A 216 -41.65 47.49 36.38
CA HIS A 216 -41.19 48.89 36.31
C HIS A 216 -42.32 49.87 35.97
N ASN A 217 -43.25 49.51 35.11
CA ASN A 217 -44.40 50.35 34.77
C ASN A 217 -45.43 50.45 35.90
N TYR A 218 -45.59 49.43 36.76
CA TYR A 218 -46.49 49.51 37.90
C TYR A 218 -45.92 50.38 39.01
N THR A 219 -44.65 50.52 39.21
CA THR A 219 -44.02 51.39 40.20
C THR A 219 -44.12 52.87 39.83
N LEU A 220 -44.19 53.23 38.56
CA LEU A 220 -44.35 54.63 38.10
C LEU A 220 -45.80 55.12 38.23
N LEU A 221 -46.80 54.24 38.21
CA LEU A 221 -48.21 54.60 38.36
C LEU A 221 -48.67 54.70 39.83
N GLY A 222 -47.87 54.16 40.77
CA GLY A 222 -48.20 54.18 42.21
C GLY A 222 -47.77 55.43 42.98
N ASN A 223 -46.98 56.36 42.36
CA ASN A 223 -46.38 57.52 43.02
C ASN A 223 -47.06 58.88 42.66
N GLY A 224 -48.21 58.83 42.03
CA GLY A 224 -48.94 60.01 41.54
C GLY A 224 -50.16 60.55 42.32
N SER A 225 -50.41 60.03 43.53
CA SER A 225 -51.56 60.47 44.29
C SER A 225 -51.26 60.69 45.81
N HIS A 226 -50.51 61.76 46.11
CA HIS A 226 -50.58 62.45 47.40
C HIS A 226 -49.86 63.81 47.28
N GLN A 227 -50.62 64.83 46.86
CA GLN A 227 -50.50 66.22 47.37
C GLN A 227 -51.82 66.97 47.06
N GLN A 228 -52.68 67.04 48.05
CA GLN A 228 -53.38 68.25 48.47
C GLN A 228 -53.72 68.09 49.92
#